data_82deef0ff7910b00dd760efd3bb65605
#
_entry.id   82deef0ff7910b00dd760efd3bb65605
#
_cell.length_a   1.000
_cell.length_b   1.000
_cell.length_c   1.000
_cell.angle_alpha   90.00
_cell.angle_beta   90.00
_cell.angle_gamma   90.00
#
_symmetry.space_group_name_H-M   'P 1'
#
loop_
_entity.id
_entity.type
_entity.pdbx_description
1 polymer ?
#
loop_
_entity_poly.entity_id
_entity_poly.type
_entity_poly.pdbx_seq_one_letter_code
_entity_poly.pdbx_strand_id
1 'polypeptide(L)'
;EKAHLNTVCVRVSVFLSLFDVHVNRSPLSGKATFIGYFPGKKLFAFREKSSEVNQHNTILIEGTRTKCLVVQIVGPFARRVVYWLNPDHAEDVKAGDRIGMMKFGSRMDVYLPAADVKVLVKRGDRVRAGETVIAKNRDIQKDGWVL
;
A
#
# COMPACT_ATOMS: atom_id res chain seq x y z
N GLU A 1 11.55 1.12 5.60
CA GLU A 1 10.56 0.43 4.74
C GLU A 1 11.21 -0.18 3.50
N LYS A 2 12.15 0.50 2.89
CA LYS A 2 12.95 -0.08 1.78
C LYS A 2 13.65 -1.37 2.19
N ALA A 3 13.99 -1.53 3.46
CA ALA A 3 14.67 -2.72 3.97
C ALA A 3 13.87 -4.01 3.78
N HIS A 4 12.54 -3.94 3.84
CA HIS A 4 11.67 -5.12 3.67
C HIS A 4 11.59 -5.59 2.22
N LEU A 5 11.76 -4.69 1.25
CA LEU A 5 11.76 -5.02 -0.16
C LEU A 5 13.19 -5.21 -0.71
N ASN A 6 14.17 -4.66 -0.02
CA ASN A 6 15.60 -4.76 -0.33
C ASN A 6 15.95 -4.39 -1.78
N THR A 7 15.29 -3.38 -2.34
CA THR A 7 15.50 -2.92 -3.72
C THR A 7 15.00 -1.48 -3.88
N VAL A 8 15.30 -0.89 -5.03
CA VAL A 8 14.75 0.41 -5.41
C VAL A 8 13.26 0.26 -5.67
N CYS A 9 12.46 1.10 -5.03
CA CYS A 9 11.01 1.04 -5.09
C CYS A 9 10.40 2.31 -5.67
N VAL A 10 9.26 2.13 -6.34
CA VAL A 10 8.33 3.22 -6.66
C VAL A 10 7.29 3.28 -5.55
N ARG A 11 7.00 4.47 -5.07
CA ARG A 11 5.93 4.71 -4.10
C ARG A 11 4.72 5.31 -4.80
N VAL A 12 3.58 4.68 -4.66
CA VAL A 12 2.29 5.24 -5.05
C VAL A 12 1.56 5.64 -3.79
N SER A 13 1.24 6.92 -3.64
CA SER A 13 0.54 7.46 -2.47
C SER A 13 -0.89 7.79 -2.84
N VAL A 14 -1.85 7.22 -2.13
CA VAL A 14 -3.28 7.46 -2.34
C VAL A 14 -3.85 8.20 -1.14
N PHE A 15 -4.35 9.40 -1.36
CA PHE A 15 -4.99 10.20 -0.33
C PHE A 15 -6.47 9.87 -0.23
N LEU A 16 -6.94 9.79 0.99
CA LEU A 16 -8.33 9.54 1.33
C LEU A 16 -8.87 10.75 2.08
N SER A 17 -9.74 11.53 1.41
CA SER A 17 -10.37 12.70 2.01
C SER A 17 -11.43 12.29 3.05
N LEU A 18 -11.98 13.27 3.76
CA LEU A 18 -13.02 13.02 4.75
C LEU A 18 -14.26 12.32 4.16
N PHE A 19 -14.51 12.50 2.87
CA PHE A 19 -15.70 11.99 2.18
C PHE A 19 -15.45 10.70 1.40
N ASP A 20 -14.22 10.21 1.36
CA ASP A 20 -13.87 9.01 0.63
C ASP A 20 -14.14 7.74 1.44
N VAL A 21 -14.22 6.62 0.74
CA VAL A 21 -14.28 5.31 1.36
C VAL A 21 -12.91 4.96 1.93
N HIS A 22 -12.88 4.63 3.23
CA HIS A 22 -11.63 4.40 3.96
C HIS A 22 -11.28 2.92 4.15
N VAL A 23 -11.96 2.03 3.45
CA VAL A 23 -11.60 0.61 3.40
C VAL A 23 -10.39 0.43 2.48
N ASN A 24 -9.36 -0.20 3.00
CA ASN A 24 -8.14 -0.47 2.25
C ASN A 24 -8.19 -1.88 1.67
N ARG A 25 -7.73 -2.01 0.44
CA ARG A 25 -7.73 -3.26 -0.28
C ARG A 25 -6.32 -3.66 -0.69
N SER A 26 -6.09 -4.96 -0.76
CA SER A 26 -4.80 -5.49 -1.19
C SER A 26 -4.54 -5.14 -2.65
N PRO A 27 -3.40 -4.50 -2.97
CA PRO A 27 -3.04 -4.19 -4.35
C PRO A 27 -2.55 -5.41 -5.14
N LEU A 28 -2.23 -6.50 -4.46
CA LEU A 28 -1.58 -7.66 -5.04
C LEU A 28 -2.15 -8.94 -4.43
N SER A 29 -2.27 -9.99 -5.24
CA SER A 29 -2.57 -11.33 -4.74
C SER A 29 -1.32 -11.97 -4.18
N GLY A 30 -1.41 -12.56 -3.00
CA GLY A 30 -0.28 -13.20 -2.35
C GLY A 30 -0.50 -13.43 -0.86
N LYS A 31 0.59 -13.53 -0.12
CA LYS A 31 0.56 -13.67 1.34
C LYS A 31 0.77 -12.32 2.00
N ALA A 32 -0.20 -11.92 2.81
CA ALA A 32 -0.13 -10.68 3.59
C ALA A 32 0.43 -10.97 4.98
N THR A 33 1.49 -10.26 5.34
CA THR A 33 2.15 -10.36 6.65
C THR A 33 2.15 -8.98 7.30
N PHE A 34 1.63 -8.90 8.53
CA PHE A 34 1.69 -7.67 9.31
C PHE A 34 3.11 -7.48 9.85
N ILE A 35 3.78 -6.42 9.41
CA ILE A 35 5.16 -6.15 9.81
C ILE A 35 5.21 -5.41 11.15
N GLY A 36 4.34 -4.43 11.34
CA GLY A 36 4.31 -3.71 12.59
C GLY A 36 3.42 -2.48 12.60
N TYR A 37 3.19 -1.99 13.80
CA TYR A 37 2.47 -0.77 14.09
C TYR A 37 3.43 0.26 14.67
N PHE A 38 3.39 1.46 14.13
CA PHE A 38 4.18 2.58 14.63
C PHE A 38 3.25 3.63 15.24
N PRO A 39 3.36 3.91 16.55
CA PRO A 39 2.43 4.80 17.26
C PRO A 39 2.67 6.30 17.06
N GLY A 40 3.55 6.70 16.25
CA GLY A 40 4.07 8.03 15.94
C GLY A 40 3.17 9.25 16.16
N LYS A 41 3.49 10.34 15.45
CA LYS A 41 2.78 11.62 15.52
C LYS A 41 1.53 11.59 14.64
N LYS A 42 0.65 12.59 14.82
CA LYS A 42 -0.57 12.75 14.02
C LYS A 42 -0.48 14.03 13.19
N LEU A 43 0.45 14.08 12.26
CA LEU A 43 0.56 15.16 11.27
C LEU A 43 -0.48 14.97 10.17
N PHE A 44 -0.79 16.05 9.43
CA PHE A 44 -1.67 15.91 8.27
C PHE A 44 -1.05 14.93 7.25
N ALA A 45 -1.87 13.99 6.77
CA ALA A 45 -1.40 12.89 5.92
C ALA A 45 -0.88 13.32 4.56
N PHE A 46 -1.21 14.52 4.11
CA PHE A 46 -0.68 15.05 2.85
C PHE A 46 0.80 15.47 2.91
N ARG A 47 1.39 15.55 4.09
CA ARG A 47 2.82 15.87 4.24
C ARG A 47 3.66 14.66 3.88
N GLU A 48 4.74 14.86 3.15
CA GLU A 48 5.62 13.75 2.73
C GLU A 48 6.20 12.97 3.89
N LYS A 49 6.56 13.64 4.98
CA LYS A 49 7.10 13.00 6.18
C LYS A 49 6.11 12.13 6.95
N SER A 50 4.83 12.17 6.59
CA SER A 50 3.79 11.43 7.31
C SER A 50 4.02 9.92 7.30
N SER A 51 4.59 9.38 6.23
CA SER A 51 4.90 7.94 6.15
C SER A 51 5.95 7.48 7.14
N GLU A 52 6.79 8.39 7.63
CA GLU A 52 7.87 8.08 8.55
C GLU A 52 7.54 8.39 10.01
N VAL A 53 6.73 9.42 10.25
CA VAL A 53 6.53 9.96 11.60
C VAL A 53 5.12 9.80 12.15
N ASN A 54 4.11 9.61 11.30
CA ASN A 54 2.74 9.43 11.74
C ASN A 54 2.44 8.00 12.18
N GLN A 55 1.38 7.86 12.95
CA GLN A 55 0.82 6.56 13.28
C GLN A 55 0.53 5.78 12.01
N HIS A 56 1.09 4.59 11.88
CA HIS A 56 0.90 3.77 10.70
C HIS A 56 1.06 2.28 10.97
N ASN A 57 0.43 1.48 10.12
CA ASN A 57 0.67 0.04 9.98
C ASN A 57 1.49 -0.22 8.73
N THR A 58 2.38 -1.19 8.80
CA THR A 58 3.15 -1.68 7.66
C THR A 58 2.80 -3.13 7.39
N ILE A 59 2.45 -3.44 6.16
CA ILE A 59 1.99 -4.76 5.70
C ILE A 59 2.82 -5.17 4.49
N LEU A 60 3.43 -6.34 4.54
CA LEU A 60 4.13 -6.93 3.39
C LEU A 60 3.19 -7.90 2.69
N ILE A 61 3.06 -7.77 1.37
CA ILE A 61 2.28 -8.69 0.55
C ILE A 61 3.23 -9.32 -0.48
N GLU A 62 3.39 -10.63 -0.40
CA GLU A 62 4.31 -11.40 -1.23
C GLU A 62 3.53 -12.20 -2.25
N GLY A 63 3.57 -11.79 -3.51
CA GLY A 63 2.99 -12.50 -4.64
C GLY A 63 3.98 -13.45 -5.30
N THR A 64 3.54 -14.10 -6.38
CA THR A 64 4.38 -15.05 -7.12
C THR A 64 5.45 -14.38 -7.98
N ARG A 65 5.17 -13.20 -8.50
CA ARG A 65 6.09 -12.47 -9.39
C ARG A 65 6.79 -11.31 -8.72
N THR A 66 6.12 -10.66 -7.80
CA THR A 66 6.63 -9.49 -7.10
C THR A 66 6.01 -9.40 -5.73
N LYS A 67 6.49 -8.46 -4.97
CA LYS A 67 5.98 -8.15 -3.63
C LYS A 67 5.73 -6.65 -3.50
N CYS A 68 4.91 -6.26 -2.56
CA CYS A 68 4.69 -4.85 -2.24
C CYS A 68 4.63 -4.63 -0.74
N LEU A 69 4.92 -3.41 -0.35
CA LEU A 69 4.76 -2.96 1.02
C LEU A 69 3.63 -1.94 1.05
N VAL A 70 2.63 -2.20 1.88
CA VAL A 70 1.50 -1.31 2.09
C VAL A 70 1.64 -0.63 3.43
N VAL A 71 1.56 0.70 3.44
CA VAL A 71 1.63 1.49 4.66
C VAL A 71 0.32 2.26 4.80
N GLN A 72 -0.42 1.95 5.87
CA GLN A 72 -1.64 2.67 6.23
C GLN A 72 -1.27 3.80 7.18
N ILE A 73 -1.42 5.06 6.73
CA ILE A 73 -0.97 6.25 7.46
C ILE A 73 -2.17 7.08 7.84
N VAL A 74 -2.30 7.42 9.10
CA VAL A 74 -3.41 8.23 9.61
C VAL A 74 -2.96 9.63 9.99
N GLY A 75 -3.87 10.59 9.77
CA GLY A 75 -3.68 11.99 10.14
C GLY A 75 -4.26 12.35 11.50
N PRO A 76 -4.33 13.66 11.82
CA PRO A 76 -4.73 14.12 13.15
C PRO A 76 -6.18 13.82 13.53
N PHE A 77 -7.06 13.66 12.55
CA PHE A 77 -8.48 13.38 12.79
C PHE A 77 -8.79 11.88 12.86
N ALA A 78 -7.88 11.04 12.42
CA ALA A 78 -8.05 9.61 12.51
C ALA A 78 -7.73 9.13 13.92
N ARG A 79 -8.62 8.36 14.50
CA ARG A 79 -8.43 7.83 15.85
C ARG A 79 -7.64 6.55 15.87
N ARG A 80 -7.67 5.80 14.78
CA ARG A 80 -6.94 4.53 14.65
C ARG A 80 -6.87 4.06 13.22
N VAL A 81 -5.92 3.19 12.99
CA VAL A 81 -5.74 2.39 11.80
C VAL A 81 -6.06 0.94 12.16
N VAL A 82 -6.78 0.25 11.30
CA VAL A 82 -7.22 -1.13 11.56
C VAL A 82 -6.70 -2.06 10.48
N TYR A 83 -6.10 -3.16 10.91
CA TYR A 83 -5.73 -4.30 10.08
C TYR A 83 -6.69 -5.45 10.39
N TRP A 84 -7.41 -5.94 9.38
CA TRP A 84 -8.46 -6.93 9.58
C TRP A 84 -7.98 -8.38 9.51
N LEU A 85 -6.80 -8.61 8.97
CA LEU A 85 -6.23 -9.95 8.92
C LEU A 85 -5.50 -10.26 10.23
N ASN A 86 -5.04 -11.50 10.38
CA ASN A 86 -4.34 -11.90 11.58
C ASN A 86 -2.96 -11.25 11.63
N PRO A 87 -2.63 -10.46 12.69
CA PRO A 87 -1.31 -9.84 12.81
C PRO A 87 -0.20 -10.82 13.22
N ASP A 88 -0.56 -12.03 13.68
CA ASP A 88 0.41 -12.99 14.21
C ASP A 88 0.95 -13.96 13.16
N HIS A 89 0.27 -14.10 12.04
CA HIS A 89 0.73 -14.97 10.95
C HIS A 89 0.24 -14.48 9.58
N ALA A 90 0.91 -14.94 8.52
CA ALA A 90 0.56 -14.60 7.17
C ALA A 90 -0.78 -15.21 6.75
N GLU A 91 -1.55 -14.47 5.97
CA GLU A 91 -2.80 -14.92 5.37
C GLU A 91 -2.79 -14.72 3.86
N ASP A 92 -3.45 -15.61 3.14
CA ASP A 92 -3.62 -15.49 1.70
C ASP A 92 -4.66 -14.42 1.38
N VAL A 93 -4.33 -13.54 0.44
CA VAL A 93 -5.22 -12.51 -0.07
C VAL A 93 -5.22 -12.49 -1.59
N LYS A 94 -6.32 -12.02 -2.15
CA LYS A 94 -6.43 -11.72 -3.58
C LYS A 94 -6.37 -10.21 -3.79
N ALA A 95 -5.85 -9.78 -4.93
CA ALA A 95 -5.91 -8.38 -5.31
C ALA A 95 -7.35 -7.87 -5.20
N GLY A 96 -7.58 -6.76 -4.51
CA GLY A 96 -8.90 -6.21 -4.24
C GLY A 96 -9.54 -6.67 -2.94
N ASP A 97 -9.01 -7.66 -2.25
CA ASP A 97 -9.53 -8.09 -0.95
C ASP A 97 -9.39 -6.99 0.09
N ARG A 98 -10.36 -6.91 0.99
CA ARG A 98 -10.34 -5.94 2.10
C ARG A 98 -9.30 -6.37 3.13
N ILE A 99 -8.37 -5.50 3.44
CA ILE A 99 -7.29 -5.79 4.40
C ILE A 99 -7.33 -4.91 5.64
N GLY A 100 -8.04 -3.81 5.59
CA GLY A 100 -8.12 -2.92 6.73
C GLY A 100 -8.93 -1.67 6.47
N MET A 101 -8.87 -0.75 7.42
CA MET A 101 -9.60 0.51 7.37
C MET A 101 -8.82 1.61 8.08
N MET A 102 -8.91 2.81 7.52
CA MET A 102 -8.48 4.04 8.18
C MET A 102 -9.69 4.98 8.27
N LYS A 103 -9.57 6.04 9.06
CA LYS A 103 -10.62 7.06 9.17
C LYS A 103 -10.05 8.44 8.87
N PHE A 104 -10.86 9.24 8.22
CA PHE A 104 -10.73 10.69 8.02
C PHE A 104 -9.34 11.24 7.75
N GLY A 105 -9.08 11.66 6.52
CA GLY A 105 -7.84 12.35 6.18
C GLY A 105 -6.60 11.47 6.29
N SER A 106 -6.67 10.28 5.73
CA SER A 106 -5.60 9.29 5.76
C SER A 106 -4.90 9.17 4.39
N ARG A 107 -3.80 8.44 4.38
CA ARG A 107 -3.04 8.13 3.17
C ARG A 107 -2.60 6.67 3.18
N MET A 108 -2.67 6.03 2.04
CA MET A 108 -2.12 4.70 1.85
C MET A 108 -0.93 4.80 0.88
N ASP A 109 0.22 4.38 1.33
CA ASP A 109 1.40 4.28 0.48
C ASP A 109 1.59 2.83 0.05
N VAL A 110 1.87 2.63 -1.23
CA VAL A 110 2.21 1.32 -1.78
C VAL A 110 3.62 1.41 -2.37
N TYR A 111 4.53 0.61 -1.86
CA TYR A 111 5.90 0.51 -2.35
C TYR A 111 6.02 -0.72 -3.22
N LEU A 112 6.47 -0.54 -4.45
CA LEU A 112 6.62 -1.59 -5.44
C LEU A 112 8.06 -1.62 -5.95
N PRO A 113 8.68 -2.81 -6.12
CA PRO A 113 10.00 -2.88 -6.75
C PRO A 113 9.96 -2.28 -8.15
N ALA A 114 10.76 -1.25 -8.38
CA ALA A 114 10.71 -0.47 -9.63
C ALA A 114 11.03 -1.33 -10.87
N ALA A 115 11.89 -2.34 -10.72
CA ALA A 115 12.26 -3.23 -11.81
C ALA A 115 11.13 -4.19 -12.22
N ASP A 116 10.20 -4.49 -11.31
CA ASP A 116 9.17 -5.52 -11.53
C ASP A 116 7.88 -4.98 -12.12
N VAL A 117 7.66 -3.67 -12.04
CA VAL A 117 6.36 -3.08 -12.35
C VAL A 117 6.46 -1.89 -13.28
N LYS A 118 5.37 -1.67 -14.03
CA LYS A 118 5.09 -0.42 -14.73
C LYS A 118 3.94 0.28 -14.03
N VAL A 119 4.19 1.49 -13.53
CA VAL A 119 3.16 2.30 -12.89
C VAL A 119 2.23 2.90 -13.95
N LEU A 120 0.93 2.80 -13.73
CA LEU A 120 -0.11 3.24 -14.68
C LEU A 120 -0.81 4.52 -14.24
N VAL A 121 -0.57 4.98 -13.03
CA VAL A 121 -1.16 6.21 -12.49
C VAL A 121 -0.11 7.29 -12.35
N LYS A 122 -0.55 8.53 -12.31
CA LYS A 122 0.29 9.71 -12.12
C LYS A 122 -0.29 10.61 -11.04
N ARG A 123 0.51 11.53 -10.58
CA ARG A 123 0.09 12.54 -9.60
C ARG A 123 -1.13 13.31 -10.11
N GLY A 124 -2.15 13.41 -9.28
CA GLY A 124 -3.41 14.09 -9.59
C GLY A 124 -4.51 13.17 -10.10
N ASP A 125 -4.21 11.92 -10.42
CA ASP A 125 -5.23 10.98 -10.86
C ASP A 125 -6.20 10.65 -9.73
N ARG A 126 -7.47 10.46 -10.08
CA ARG A 126 -8.46 9.89 -9.17
C ARG A 126 -8.49 8.39 -9.33
N VAL A 127 -8.54 7.68 -8.20
CA VAL A 127 -8.57 6.23 -8.18
C VAL A 127 -9.74 5.73 -7.33
N ARG A 128 -10.24 4.54 -7.67
CA ARG A 128 -11.32 3.87 -6.92
C ARG A 128 -10.81 2.57 -6.32
N ALA A 129 -11.05 2.41 -5.03
CA ALA A 129 -10.65 1.22 -4.29
C ALA A 129 -11.24 -0.04 -4.91
N GLY A 130 -10.40 -1.04 -5.13
CA GLY A 130 -10.81 -2.32 -5.71
C GLY A 130 -11.07 -2.31 -7.23
N GLU A 131 -10.98 -1.15 -7.88
CA GLU A 131 -11.27 -1.02 -9.31
C GLU A 131 -10.07 -0.51 -10.12
N THR A 132 -9.42 0.55 -9.66
CA THR A 132 -8.34 1.19 -10.43
C THR A 132 -7.06 0.37 -10.37
N VAL A 133 -6.53 0.02 -11.53
CA VAL A 133 -5.22 -0.64 -11.64
C VAL A 133 -4.14 0.43 -11.54
N ILE A 134 -3.34 0.40 -10.48
CA ILE A 134 -2.31 1.40 -10.23
C ILE A 134 -0.98 1.06 -10.88
N ALA A 135 -0.71 -0.22 -11.09
CA ALA A 135 0.51 -0.73 -11.72
C ALA A 135 0.25 -2.11 -12.31
N LYS A 136 1.12 -2.53 -13.19
CA LYS A 136 1.11 -3.90 -13.72
C LYS A 136 2.51 -4.49 -13.66
N ASN A 137 2.60 -5.81 -13.57
CA ASN A 137 3.87 -6.50 -13.68
C ASN A 137 4.45 -6.29 -15.09
N ARG A 138 5.75 -6.12 -15.17
CA ARG A 138 6.43 -6.12 -16.46
C ARG A 138 6.31 -7.51 -17.06
N ASP A 139 5.88 -7.56 -18.32
CA ASP A 139 5.84 -8.81 -19.07
C ASP A 139 7.23 -9.05 -19.64
N ILE A 140 7.97 -9.92 -18.99
CA ILE A 140 9.33 -10.27 -19.37
C ILE A 140 9.42 -10.75 -20.80
N GLN A 141 8.43 -11.51 -21.27
CA GLN A 141 8.40 -12.01 -22.63
C GLN A 141 8.18 -10.90 -23.66
N LYS A 142 7.24 -10.00 -23.35
CA LYS A 142 6.96 -8.85 -24.20
C LYS A 142 8.07 -7.82 -24.18
N ASP A 143 8.80 -7.75 -23.10
CA ASP A 143 9.94 -6.86 -22.95
C ASP A 143 11.22 -7.44 -23.60
N GLY A 144 11.06 -8.38 -24.52
CA GLY A 144 12.15 -8.98 -25.28
C GLY A 144 12.88 -10.10 -24.57
N TRP A 145 12.36 -10.54 -23.48
CA TRP A 145 12.92 -11.65 -22.77
C TRP A 145 12.42 -12.94 -23.26
N VAL A 146 11.89 -12.88 -24.09
CA VAL A 146 11.28 -13.82 -24.55
C VAL A 146 11.14 -14.81 -24.28
N LEU A 147 10.55 -14.94 -24.34
CA LEU A 147 10.12 -15.86 -24.19
C LEU A 147 9.80 -16.38 -24.91
#